data_60eb20eedd6148c2013e0db61168676f
#
_entry.id   60eb20eedd6148c2013e0db61168676f
#
_cell.length_a   1.000
_cell.length_b   1.000
_cell.length_c   1.000
_cell.angle_alpha   90.00
_cell.angle_beta   90.00
_cell.angle_gamma   90.00
#
_symmetry.space_group_name_H-M   'P 1'
#
loop_
_entity.id
_entity.type
_entity.pdbx_description
1 polymer ?
#
loop_
_entity_poly.entity_id
_entity_poly.type
_entity_poly.pdbx_seq_one_letter_code
_entity_poly.pdbx_strand_id
1 'polypeptide(L)'
;MKSVLFRLLAAVLAMAACFAGALAWFAHRPIALAASPLDFTIEPGSSMRQVARQLVEAGIDVQPAVLVALARITRQAHAIKAGSYEVEAGLTPLALLAKLTRGDVSQAELAIIEGWNFRQLRAALDRHPDLRHDSAGLSDAELLARIGSTATHPEGLFFPDTYLFSRRSSDLDVLRRAHRHMLAVLDREWAQRARGLPYQNPYQALTMASI
;
A
#
# COMPACT_ATOMS: atom_id res chain seq x y z
N MET A 1 -56.42 3.38 -18.89
CA MET A 1 -54.94 3.45 -19.14
C MET A 1 -54.23 4.31 -18.10
N LYS A 2 -54.65 5.53 -17.74
CA LYS A 2 -53.96 6.39 -16.74
C LYS A 2 -53.84 5.78 -15.34
N SER A 3 -54.85 5.07 -14.85
CA SER A 3 -54.84 4.40 -13.53
C SER A 3 -53.89 3.20 -13.44
N VAL A 4 -53.71 2.46 -14.53
CA VAL A 4 -52.75 1.33 -14.57
C VAL A 4 -51.32 1.86 -14.61
N LEU A 5 -51.05 2.89 -15.39
CA LEU A 5 -49.76 3.56 -15.45
C LEU A 5 -49.36 4.15 -14.09
N PHE A 6 -50.31 4.79 -13.40
CA PHE A 6 -50.07 5.33 -12.05
C PHE A 6 -49.76 4.23 -11.02
N ARG A 7 -50.49 3.11 -11.08
CA ARG A 7 -50.22 1.94 -10.18
C ARG A 7 -48.85 1.31 -10.45
N LEU A 8 -48.47 1.20 -11.73
CA LEU A 8 -47.15 0.72 -12.12
C LEU A 8 -46.01 1.65 -11.62
N LEU A 9 -46.23 2.96 -11.81
CA LEU A 9 -45.26 3.96 -11.31
C LEU A 9 -45.12 3.91 -9.78
N ALA A 10 -46.25 3.82 -9.06
CA ALA A 10 -46.28 3.70 -7.61
C ALA A 10 -45.56 2.42 -7.13
N ALA A 11 -45.79 1.29 -7.82
CA ALA A 11 -45.10 0.02 -7.51
C ALA A 11 -43.58 0.12 -7.74
N VAL A 12 -43.16 0.75 -8.83
CA VAL A 12 -41.70 0.97 -9.11
C VAL A 12 -41.07 1.86 -8.05
N LEU A 13 -41.75 2.96 -7.68
CA LEU A 13 -41.27 3.85 -6.63
C LEU A 13 -41.19 3.17 -5.25
N ALA A 14 -42.17 2.36 -4.89
CA ALA A 14 -42.18 1.58 -3.66
C ALA A 14 -41.03 0.57 -3.66
N MET A 15 -40.80 -0.14 -4.77
CA MET A 15 -39.69 -1.09 -4.90
C MET A 15 -38.33 -0.38 -4.83
N ALA A 16 -38.18 0.77 -5.46
CA ALA A 16 -36.97 1.59 -5.37
C ALA A 16 -36.72 2.08 -3.94
N ALA A 17 -37.78 2.50 -3.21
CA ALA A 17 -37.67 2.93 -1.81
C ALA A 17 -37.28 1.74 -0.89
N CYS A 18 -37.87 0.56 -1.08
CA CYS A 18 -37.49 -0.64 -0.35
C CYS A 18 -36.02 -1.04 -0.62
N PHE A 19 -35.61 -0.99 -1.89
CA PHE A 19 -34.21 -1.27 -2.26
C PHE A 19 -33.24 -0.27 -1.64
N ALA A 20 -33.55 1.02 -1.69
CA ALA A 20 -32.75 2.08 -1.07
C ALA A 20 -32.66 1.90 0.46
N GLY A 21 -33.78 1.55 1.11
CA GLY A 21 -33.82 1.26 2.56
C GLY A 21 -32.97 0.05 2.92
N ALA A 22 -33.06 -1.04 2.16
CA ALA A 22 -32.26 -2.24 2.37
C ALA A 22 -30.76 -1.96 2.19
N LEU A 23 -30.39 -1.18 1.16
CA LEU A 23 -29.00 -0.79 0.91
C LEU A 23 -28.46 0.12 2.00
N ALA A 24 -29.25 1.09 2.47
CA ALA A 24 -28.89 1.98 3.58
C ALA A 24 -28.69 1.18 4.88
N TRP A 25 -29.59 0.25 5.17
CA TRP A 25 -29.46 -0.64 6.32
C TRP A 25 -28.18 -1.48 6.24
N PHE A 26 -27.88 -2.08 5.09
CA PHE A 26 -26.65 -2.83 4.85
C PHE A 26 -25.41 -1.92 5.01
N ALA A 27 -25.44 -0.71 4.45
CA ALA A 27 -24.30 0.21 4.49
C ALA A 27 -23.88 0.60 5.93
N HIS A 28 -24.82 0.57 6.87
CA HIS A 28 -24.60 1.00 8.26
C HIS A 28 -24.57 -0.15 9.26
N ARG A 29 -24.86 -1.38 8.84
CA ARG A 29 -24.78 -2.56 9.71
C ARG A 29 -23.31 -2.94 9.95
N PRO A 30 -22.87 -3.14 11.22
CA PRO A 30 -21.54 -3.64 11.50
C PRO A 30 -21.24 -4.95 10.77
N ILE A 31 -20.06 -5.06 10.20
CA ILE A 31 -19.57 -6.27 9.52
C ILE A 31 -19.07 -7.25 10.57
N ALA A 32 -19.40 -8.54 10.43
CA ALA A 32 -18.76 -9.59 11.20
C ALA A 32 -17.36 -9.86 10.63
N LEU A 33 -16.37 -9.98 11.51
CA LEU A 33 -14.98 -10.29 11.18
C LEU A 33 -14.62 -11.65 11.78
N ALA A 34 -13.80 -12.42 11.06
CA ALA A 34 -13.29 -13.71 11.57
C ALA A 34 -12.33 -13.53 12.76
N ALA A 35 -11.66 -12.39 12.84
CA ALA A 35 -10.80 -11.96 13.94
C ALA A 35 -10.87 -10.44 14.11
N SER A 36 -10.43 -9.90 15.24
CA SER A 36 -10.33 -8.47 15.48
C SER A 36 -9.11 -8.18 16.37
N PRO A 37 -8.12 -7.41 15.92
CA PRO A 37 -8.01 -6.82 14.59
C PRO A 37 -7.81 -7.85 13.47
N LEU A 38 -8.21 -7.54 12.24
CA LEU A 38 -8.05 -8.36 11.05
C LEU A 38 -7.24 -7.61 10.00
N ASP A 39 -6.10 -8.19 9.61
CA ASP A 39 -5.26 -7.69 8.52
C ASP A 39 -5.64 -8.33 7.19
N PHE A 40 -5.72 -7.53 6.13
CA PHE A 40 -5.90 -8.03 4.76
C PHE A 40 -5.18 -7.13 3.75
N THR A 41 -4.93 -7.67 2.56
CA THR A 41 -4.21 -6.95 1.51
C THR A 41 -5.06 -6.86 0.25
N ILE A 42 -5.14 -5.67 -0.34
CA ILE A 42 -5.73 -5.43 -1.64
C ILE A 42 -4.61 -5.36 -2.68
N GLU A 43 -4.65 -6.24 -3.67
CA GLU A 43 -3.66 -6.30 -4.73
C GLU A 43 -3.75 -5.11 -5.69
N PRO A 44 -2.60 -4.59 -6.18
CA PRO A 44 -2.58 -3.53 -7.18
C PRO A 44 -3.34 -3.94 -8.47
N GLY A 45 -4.13 -3.01 -8.99
CA GLY A 45 -4.90 -3.25 -10.22
C GLY A 45 -6.18 -4.06 -10.04
N SER A 46 -6.55 -4.44 -8.81
CA SER A 46 -7.79 -5.18 -8.54
C SER A 46 -9.02 -4.36 -8.89
N SER A 47 -9.94 -4.96 -9.64
CA SER A 47 -11.28 -4.40 -9.85
C SER A 47 -12.11 -4.48 -8.57
N MET A 48 -13.16 -3.64 -8.44
CA MET A 48 -14.05 -3.67 -7.27
C MET A 48 -14.63 -5.07 -6.96
N ARG A 49 -14.88 -5.89 -8.00
CA ARG A 49 -15.35 -7.27 -7.82
C ARG A 49 -14.27 -8.19 -7.23
N GLN A 50 -13.03 -8.01 -7.64
CA GLN A 50 -11.88 -8.74 -7.08
C GLN A 50 -11.63 -8.30 -5.65
N VAL A 51 -11.66 -7.00 -5.37
CA VAL A 51 -11.58 -6.46 -4.00
C VAL A 51 -12.64 -7.08 -3.09
N ALA A 52 -13.91 -7.12 -3.52
CA ALA A 52 -15.00 -7.72 -2.74
C ALA A 52 -14.76 -9.21 -2.45
N ARG A 53 -14.13 -9.96 -3.36
CA ARG A 53 -13.75 -11.36 -3.13
C ARG A 53 -12.57 -11.48 -2.16
N GLN A 54 -11.52 -10.69 -2.34
CA GLN A 54 -10.37 -10.64 -1.43
C GLN A 54 -10.79 -10.35 0.02
N LEU A 55 -11.78 -9.46 0.21
CA LEU A 55 -12.35 -9.18 1.54
C LEU A 55 -13.02 -10.42 2.16
N VAL A 56 -13.81 -11.15 1.37
CA VAL A 56 -14.46 -12.40 1.86
C VAL A 56 -13.42 -13.48 2.16
N GLU A 57 -12.42 -13.65 1.29
CA GLU A 57 -11.32 -14.60 1.48
C GLU A 57 -10.49 -14.29 2.73
N ALA A 58 -10.37 -12.98 3.05
CA ALA A 58 -9.71 -12.52 4.27
C ALA A 58 -10.54 -12.73 5.56
N GLY A 59 -11.80 -13.17 5.45
CA GLY A 59 -12.67 -13.41 6.61
C GLY A 59 -13.56 -12.23 7.01
N ILE A 60 -13.79 -11.30 6.10
CA ILE A 60 -14.73 -10.17 6.27
C ILE A 60 -16.10 -10.59 5.72
N ASP A 61 -17.12 -10.70 6.57
CA ASP A 61 -18.46 -11.13 6.18
C ASP A 61 -19.22 -10.02 5.44
N VAL A 62 -18.93 -9.90 4.15
CA VAL A 62 -19.61 -8.98 3.24
C VAL A 62 -20.20 -9.72 2.04
N GLN A 63 -21.37 -9.30 1.59
CA GLN A 63 -21.93 -9.80 0.33
C GLN A 63 -21.28 -9.06 -0.85
N PRO A 64 -20.49 -9.74 -1.71
CA PRO A 64 -19.72 -9.06 -2.78
C PRO A 64 -20.58 -8.23 -3.73
N ALA A 65 -21.76 -8.75 -4.12
CA ALA A 65 -22.67 -8.04 -5.03
C ALA A 65 -23.20 -6.73 -4.43
N VAL A 66 -23.55 -6.75 -3.13
CA VAL A 66 -24.10 -5.58 -2.42
C VAL A 66 -23.00 -4.54 -2.17
N LEU A 67 -21.79 -4.99 -1.81
CA LEU A 67 -20.64 -4.09 -1.64
C LEU A 67 -20.26 -3.40 -2.96
N VAL A 68 -20.27 -4.14 -4.08
CA VAL A 68 -20.02 -3.57 -5.42
C VAL A 68 -21.11 -2.56 -5.79
N ALA A 69 -22.39 -2.86 -5.51
CA ALA A 69 -23.49 -1.93 -5.76
C ALA A 69 -23.33 -0.65 -4.91
N LEU A 70 -23.03 -0.79 -3.63
CA LEU A 70 -22.76 0.32 -2.72
C LEU A 70 -21.63 1.22 -3.23
N ALA A 71 -20.47 0.61 -3.60
CA ALA A 71 -19.32 1.32 -4.13
C ALA A 71 -19.64 2.10 -5.43
N ARG A 72 -20.52 1.56 -6.29
CA ARG A 72 -20.96 2.24 -7.52
C ARG A 72 -21.88 3.42 -7.23
N ILE A 73 -22.85 3.23 -6.34
CA ILE A 73 -23.82 4.28 -5.96
C ILE A 73 -23.11 5.44 -5.28
N THR A 74 -22.13 5.13 -4.42
CA THR A 74 -21.30 6.14 -3.74
C THR A 74 -20.17 6.70 -4.61
N ARG A 75 -20.07 6.26 -5.89
CA ARG A 75 -19.01 6.64 -6.86
C ARG A 75 -17.58 6.35 -6.39
N GLN A 76 -17.42 5.39 -5.49
CA GLN A 76 -16.12 5.03 -4.89
C GLN A 76 -15.47 3.82 -5.56
N ALA A 77 -16.14 3.16 -6.51
CA ALA A 77 -15.69 1.91 -7.12
C ALA A 77 -14.33 1.98 -7.85
N HIS A 78 -13.92 3.18 -8.30
CA HIS A 78 -12.67 3.41 -9.01
C HIS A 78 -11.58 4.10 -8.15
N ALA A 79 -11.92 4.48 -6.92
CA ALA A 79 -11.03 5.22 -6.03
C ALA A 79 -10.31 4.33 -5.00
N ILE A 80 -10.49 3.01 -5.06
CA ILE A 80 -9.90 2.06 -4.12
C ILE A 80 -8.40 2.00 -4.34
N LYS A 81 -7.64 2.13 -3.25
CA LYS A 81 -6.19 2.05 -3.24
C LYS A 81 -5.75 0.64 -2.83
N ALA A 82 -4.73 0.14 -3.50
CA ALA A 82 -4.06 -1.10 -3.13
C ALA A 82 -3.22 -0.90 -1.86
N GLY A 83 -3.00 -1.97 -1.10
CA GLY A 83 -2.19 -1.95 0.11
C GLY A 83 -2.72 -2.88 1.18
N SER A 84 -2.03 -2.94 2.29
CA SER A 84 -2.44 -3.70 3.47
C SER A 84 -3.25 -2.83 4.41
N TYR A 85 -4.36 -3.36 4.88
CA TYR A 85 -5.32 -2.69 5.74
C TYR A 85 -5.57 -3.52 6.99
N GLU A 86 -5.77 -2.83 8.10
CA GLU A 86 -6.23 -3.40 9.35
C GLU A 86 -7.64 -2.91 9.65
N VAL A 87 -8.53 -3.81 10.05
CA VAL A 87 -9.91 -3.47 10.41
C VAL A 87 -10.25 -4.08 11.76
N GLU A 88 -11.06 -3.36 12.51
CA GLU A 88 -11.53 -3.74 13.83
C GLU A 88 -13.02 -4.03 13.83
N ALA A 89 -13.50 -4.73 14.86
CA ALA A 89 -14.91 -5.02 15.06
C ALA A 89 -15.74 -3.73 15.12
N GLY A 90 -16.95 -3.79 14.57
CA GLY A 90 -17.85 -2.62 14.52
C GLY A 90 -17.74 -1.79 13.25
N LEU A 91 -16.79 -2.11 12.34
CA LEU A 91 -16.68 -1.43 11.05
C LEU A 91 -17.92 -1.69 10.19
N THR A 92 -18.42 -0.65 9.51
CA THR A 92 -19.55 -0.77 8.58
C THR A 92 -19.05 -0.86 7.12
N PRO A 93 -19.84 -1.40 6.15
CA PRO A 93 -19.47 -1.43 4.73
C PRO A 93 -19.13 -0.04 4.16
N LEU A 94 -19.86 0.99 4.59
CA LEU A 94 -19.59 2.36 4.15
C LEU A 94 -18.26 2.88 4.70
N ALA A 95 -17.97 2.63 5.98
CA ALA A 95 -16.69 3.00 6.60
C ALA A 95 -15.52 2.21 6.00
N LEU A 96 -15.72 0.93 5.68
CA LEU A 96 -14.73 0.11 4.96
C LEU A 96 -14.42 0.71 3.58
N LEU A 97 -15.42 1.03 2.77
CA LEU A 97 -15.22 1.69 1.47
C LEU A 97 -14.49 3.02 1.62
N ALA A 98 -14.86 3.84 2.60
CA ALA A 98 -14.20 5.11 2.88
C ALA A 98 -12.71 4.89 3.28
N LYS A 99 -12.40 3.86 4.07
CA LYS A 99 -11.03 3.48 4.44
C LYS A 99 -10.21 3.07 3.22
N LEU A 100 -10.77 2.22 2.35
CA LEU A 100 -10.12 1.76 1.12
C LEU A 100 -9.89 2.90 0.11
N THR A 101 -10.80 3.85 0.00
CA THR A 101 -10.69 4.98 -0.94
C THR A 101 -9.73 6.07 -0.45
N ARG A 102 -9.67 6.33 0.86
CA ARG A 102 -8.66 7.21 1.44
C ARG A 102 -7.27 6.61 1.35
N GLY A 103 -7.16 5.27 1.32
CA GLY A 103 -5.89 4.56 1.39
C GLY A 103 -5.32 4.61 2.80
N ASP A 104 -6.20 4.44 3.80
CA ASP A 104 -5.83 4.34 5.20
C ASP A 104 -5.24 2.96 5.49
N VAL A 105 -4.06 2.74 4.88
CA VAL A 105 -3.30 1.48 4.96
C VAL A 105 -2.59 1.39 6.31
N SER A 106 -2.52 0.20 6.87
CA SER A 106 -1.65 -0.05 8.02
C SER A 106 -0.20 0.02 7.56
N GLN A 107 0.54 0.95 8.16
CA GLN A 107 1.94 1.19 7.84
C GLN A 107 2.81 0.58 8.93
N ALA A 108 3.90 -0.04 8.50
CA ALA A 108 5.05 -0.37 9.31
C ALA A 108 6.21 0.53 8.90
N GLU A 109 7.26 0.58 9.70
CA GLU A 109 8.43 1.40 9.44
C GLU A 109 9.71 0.60 9.62
N LEU A 110 10.70 0.89 8.78
CA LEU A 110 12.07 0.43 8.93
C LEU A 110 12.99 1.64 9.00
N ALA A 111 13.69 1.81 10.11
CA ALA A 111 14.75 2.79 10.23
C ALA A 111 16.06 2.22 9.71
N ILE A 112 16.64 2.85 8.69
CA ILE A 112 18.02 2.63 8.24
C ILE A 112 18.88 3.61 9.01
N ILE A 113 19.73 3.10 9.89
CA ILE A 113 20.51 3.90 10.82
C ILE A 113 21.79 4.39 10.15
N GLU A 114 22.17 5.63 10.40
CA GLU A 114 23.43 6.20 9.96
C GLU A 114 24.62 5.37 10.45
N GLY A 115 25.60 5.16 9.58
CA GLY A 115 26.78 4.34 9.87
C GLY A 115 26.57 2.83 9.72
N TRP A 116 25.39 2.37 9.38
CA TRP A 116 25.20 0.95 9.06
C TRP A 116 25.93 0.58 7.77
N ASN A 117 26.55 -0.60 7.79
CA ASN A 117 26.99 -1.28 6.57
C ASN A 117 25.83 -2.06 5.94
N PHE A 118 26.00 -2.47 4.69
CA PHE A 118 24.93 -3.18 3.96
C PHE A 118 24.51 -4.50 4.62
N ARG A 119 25.43 -5.21 5.27
CA ARG A 119 25.12 -6.46 6.01
C ARG A 119 24.16 -6.19 7.19
N GLN A 120 24.34 -5.07 7.91
CA GLN A 120 23.44 -4.68 8.99
C GLN A 120 22.06 -4.30 8.45
N LEU A 121 22.01 -3.57 7.35
CA LEU A 121 20.75 -3.25 6.66
C LEU A 121 20.03 -4.54 6.23
N ARG A 122 20.72 -5.48 5.58
CA ARG A 122 20.14 -6.78 5.20
C ARG A 122 19.59 -7.52 6.40
N ALA A 123 20.35 -7.61 7.48
CA ALA A 123 19.91 -8.28 8.70
C ALA A 123 18.68 -7.60 9.35
N ALA A 124 18.53 -6.29 9.20
CA ALA A 124 17.34 -5.58 9.68
C ALA A 124 16.11 -5.90 8.81
N LEU A 125 16.27 -5.93 7.48
CA LEU A 125 15.21 -6.34 6.54
C LEU A 125 14.77 -7.78 6.80
N ASP A 126 15.72 -8.73 6.93
CA ASP A 126 15.44 -10.16 7.14
C ASP A 126 14.71 -10.44 8.46
N ARG A 127 14.89 -9.59 9.47
CA ARG A 127 14.21 -9.73 10.77
C ARG A 127 12.89 -9.01 10.86
N HIS A 128 12.54 -8.18 9.87
CA HIS A 128 11.36 -7.35 9.98
C HIS A 128 10.07 -8.14 9.74
N PRO A 129 9.16 -8.29 10.73
CA PRO A 129 8.02 -9.20 10.65
C PRO A 129 6.97 -8.76 9.62
N ASP A 130 6.91 -7.47 9.31
CA ASP A 130 5.90 -6.89 8.42
C ASP A 130 6.37 -6.79 6.96
N LEU A 131 7.58 -7.25 6.63
CA LEU A 131 8.09 -7.30 5.26
C LEU A 131 7.95 -8.69 4.63
N ARG A 132 7.71 -8.72 3.34
CA ARG A 132 7.91 -9.91 2.52
C ARG A 132 9.37 -9.93 2.06
N HIS A 133 10.08 -11.00 2.41
CA HIS A 133 11.51 -11.14 2.20
C HIS A 133 11.86 -11.63 0.79
N ASP A 134 11.51 -10.85 -0.23
CA ASP A 134 11.79 -11.18 -1.65
C ASP A 134 13.28 -11.06 -1.99
N SER A 135 14.08 -10.40 -1.15
CA SER A 135 15.53 -10.34 -1.28
C SER A 135 16.26 -11.52 -0.64
N ALA A 136 15.56 -12.36 0.13
CA ALA A 136 16.15 -13.50 0.80
C ALA A 136 16.80 -14.46 -0.21
N GLY A 137 18.07 -14.83 0.06
CA GLY A 137 18.83 -15.72 -0.82
C GLY A 137 19.41 -15.08 -2.09
N LEU A 138 19.09 -13.82 -2.40
CA LEU A 138 19.72 -13.11 -3.51
C LEU A 138 21.18 -12.73 -3.15
N SER A 139 22.08 -12.90 -4.10
CA SER A 139 23.40 -12.28 -4.04
C SER A 139 23.31 -10.76 -4.11
N ASP A 140 24.35 -10.05 -3.70
CA ASP A 140 24.39 -8.59 -3.77
C ASP A 140 24.21 -8.07 -5.21
N ALA A 141 24.80 -8.75 -6.20
CA ALA A 141 24.65 -8.41 -7.60
C ALA A 141 23.21 -8.59 -8.11
N GLU A 142 22.54 -9.68 -7.75
CA GLU A 142 21.14 -9.92 -8.11
C GLU A 142 20.20 -8.93 -7.43
N LEU A 143 20.45 -8.62 -6.17
CA LEU A 143 19.67 -7.60 -5.44
C LEU A 143 19.81 -6.22 -6.09
N LEU A 144 21.04 -5.81 -6.41
CA LEU A 144 21.28 -4.53 -7.09
C LEU A 144 20.58 -4.48 -8.46
N ALA A 145 20.65 -5.56 -9.24
CA ALA A 145 19.92 -5.64 -10.51
C ALA A 145 18.40 -5.53 -10.31
N ARG A 146 17.83 -6.19 -9.28
CA ARG A 146 16.39 -6.16 -8.97
C ARG A 146 15.89 -4.78 -8.55
N ILE A 147 16.71 -3.97 -7.89
CA ILE A 147 16.35 -2.60 -7.53
C ILE A 147 16.66 -1.58 -8.64
N GLY A 148 17.28 -2.02 -9.75
CA GLY A 148 17.62 -1.18 -10.89
C GLY A 148 18.93 -0.39 -10.72
N SER A 149 19.84 -0.86 -9.85
CA SER A 149 21.17 -0.26 -9.66
C SER A 149 22.18 -0.86 -10.65
N THR A 150 23.07 -0.02 -11.17
CA THR A 150 24.22 -0.43 -12.00
C THR A 150 25.50 -0.55 -11.21
N ALA A 151 25.47 -0.30 -9.89
CA ALA A 151 26.64 -0.41 -9.03
C ALA A 151 27.06 -1.88 -8.86
N THR A 152 28.36 -2.08 -8.60
CA THR A 152 28.95 -3.40 -8.38
C THR A 152 28.95 -3.83 -6.90
N HIS A 153 28.85 -2.86 -6.00
CA HIS A 153 28.84 -3.07 -4.54
C HIS A 153 27.70 -2.29 -3.89
N PRO A 154 27.05 -2.85 -2.89
CA PRO A 154 25.89 -2.24 -2.26
C PRO A 154 26.21 -1.19 -1.20
N GLU A 155 27.46 -1.09 -0.72
CA GLU A 155 27.83 -0.17 0.35
C GLU A 155 27.67 1.29 -0.06
N GLY A 156 27.07 2.10 0.83
CA GLY A 156 26.85 3.52 0.61
C GLY A 156 25.73 3.85 -0.38
N LEU A 157 24.95 2.87 -0.86
CA LEU A 157 23.91 3.09 -1.86
C LEU A 157 22.53 3.37 -1.27
N PHE A 158 22.35 3.25 0.02
CA PHE A 158 21.03 3.36 0.68
C PHE A 158 21.05 4.52 1.67
N PHE A 159 20.16 5.50 1.46
CA PHE A 159 20.10 6.69 2.31
C PHE A 159 19.54 6.32 3.70
N PRO A 160 20.21 6.72 4.79
CA PRO A 160 19.72 6.53 6.16
C PRO A 160 18.46 7.40 6.37
N ASP A 161 17.35 6.77 6.69
CA ASP A 161 16.07 7.43 6.96
C ASP A 161 15.08 6.40 7.53
N THR A 162 13.93 6.87 8.01
CA THR A 162 12.82 6.00 8.38
C THR A 162 11.88 5.80 7.19
N TYR A 163 11.79 4.57 6.71
CA TYR A 163 10.98 4.19 5.55
C TYR A 163 9.66 3.58 5.98
N LEU A 164 8.56 4.33 5.79
CA LEU A 164 7.21 3.81 5.98
C LEU A 164 6.82 2.91 4.80
N PHE A 165 6.18 1.79 5.07
CA PHE A 165 5.70 0.85 4.04
C PHE A 165 4.42 0.14 4.49
N SER A 166 3.62 -0.33 3.53
CA SER A 166 2.45 -1.15 3.82
C SER A 166 2.91 -2.53 4.31
N ARG A 167 2.28 -3.06 5.36
CA ARG A 167 2.55 -4.43 5.83
C ARG A 167 2.53 -5.43 4.68
N ARG A 168 3.41 -6.41 4.70
CA ARG A 168 3.63 -7.43 3.65
C ARG A 168 4.05 -6.89 2.28
N SER A 169 4.50 -5.63 2.20
CA SER A 169 5.18 -5.15 0.99
C SER A 169 6.58 -5.77 0.87
N SER A 170 7.11 -5.75 -0.36
CA SER A 170 8.44 -6.30 -0.63
C SER A 170 9.54 -5.48 0.02
N ASP A 171 10.52 -6.13 0.63
CA ASP A 171 11.76 -5.51 1.10
C ASP A 171 12.55 -4.85 -0.03
N LEU A 172 12.46 -5.39 -1.26
CA LEU A 172 13.02 -4.76 -2.46
C LEU A 172 12.42 -3.38 -2.75
N ASP A 173 11.16 -3.13 -2.37
CA ASP A 173 10.54 -1.81 -2.56
C ASP A 173 11.09 -0.78 -1.57
N VAL A 174 11.40 -1.19 -0.35
CA VAL A 174 12.11 -0.35 0.64
C VAL A 174 13.51 -0.03 0.14
N LEU A 175 14.27 -1.04 -0.27
CA LEU A 175 15.62 -0.87 -0.83
C LEU A 175 15.62 0.04 -2.05
N ARG A 176 14.68 -0.12 -2.97
CA ARG A 176 14.56 0.73 -4.17
C ARG A 176 14.29 2.19 -3.82
N ARG A 177 13.48 2.46 -2.79
CA ARG A 177 13.23 3.83 -2.32
C ARG A 177 14.46 4.42 -1.64
N ALA A 178 15.12 3.67 -0.77
CA ALA A 178 16.33 4.10 -0.09
C ALA A 178 17.47 4.39 -1.08
N HIS A 179 17.60 3.56 -2.12
CA HIS A 179 18.58 3.77 -3.20
C HIS A 179 18.27 5.03 -4.01
N ARG A 180 17.02 5.21 -4.45
CA ARG A 180 16.62 6.43 -5.18
C ARG A 180 16.81 7.70 -4.35
N HIS A 181 16.52 7.64 -3.04
CA HIS A 181 16.74 8.75 -2.13
C HIS A 181 18.23 9.10 -2.05
N MET A 182 19.11 8.11 -1.91
CA MET A 182 20.56 8.31 -1.91
C MET A 182 21.02 8.99 -3.20
N LEU A 183 20.61 8.51 -4.37
CA LEU A 183 20.97 9.12 -5.65
C LEU A 183 20.51 10.57 -5.72
N ALA A 184 19.27 10.86 -5.33
CA ALA A 184 18.73 12.22 -5.36
C ALA A 184 19.48 13.18 -4.43
N VAL A 185 19.87 12.72 -3.24
CA VAL A 185 20.67 13.52 -2.30
C VAL A 185 22.07 13.76 -2.87
N LEU A 186 22.73 12.70 -3.34
CA LEU A 186 24.08 12.80 -3.92
C LEU A 186 24.13 13.74 -5.12
N ASP A 187 23.17 13.67 -6.03
CA ASP A 187 23.09 14.54 -7.21
C ASP A 187 22.90 16.00 -6.79
N ARG A 188 22.04 16.27 -5.81
CA ARG A 188 21.80 17.61 -5.29
C ARG A 188 23.07 18.21 -4.66
N GLU A 189 23.69 17.46 -3.76
CA GLU A 189 24.91 17.93 -3.05
C GLU A 189 26.09 18.08 -4.04
N TRP A 190 26.20 17.16 -5.00
CA TRP A 190 27.23 17.25 -6.04
C TRP A 190 27.06 18.48 -6.93
N ALA A 191 25.83 18.86 -7.26
CA ALA A 191 25.55 20.06 -8.05
C ALA A 191 25.99 21.35 -7.32
N GLN A 192 25.95 21.35 -5.99
CA GLN A 192 26.30 22.52 -5.15
C GLN A 192 27.76 22.47 -4.62
N ARG A 193 28.58 21.48 -5.02
CA ARG A 193 29.92 21.30 -4.52
C ARG A 193 30.84 22.49 -4.80
N ALA A 194 31.83 22.70 -3.96
CA ALA A 194 32.89 23.69 -4.21
C ALA A 194 33.66 23.35 -5.50
N ARG A 195 34.10 24.36 -6.20
CA ARG A 195 34.95 24.20 -7.41
C ARG A 195 36.35 23.71 -7.01
N GLY A 196 36.94 22.85 -7.85
CA GLY A 196 38.32 22.39 -7.65
C GLY A 196 38.52 21.24 -6.72
N LEU A 197 37.42 20.53 -6.31
CA LEU A 197 37.54 19.31 -5.56
C LEU A 197 38.21 18.21 -6.41
N PRO A 198 39.04 17.33 -5.79
CA PRO A 198 39.79 16.28 -6.49
C PRO A 198 38.93 15.10 -6.93
N TYR A 199 37.62 15.11 -6.65
CA TYR A 199 36.71 14.01 -6.91
C TYR A 199 36.09 14.12 -8.30
N GLN A 200 35.99 12.98 -9.00
CA GLN A 200 35.46 12.92 -10.36
C GLN A 200 33.95 12.66 -10.40
N ASN A 201 33.40 12.09 -9.34
CA ASN A 201 31.97 11.75 -9.25
C ASN A 201 31.46 11.83 -7.81
N PRO A 202 30.11 11.88 -7.61
CA PRO A 202 29.50 12.00 -6.28
C PRO A 202 29.87 10.87 -5.33
N TYR A 203 30.03 9.64 -5.83
CA TYR A 203 30.34 8.47 -5.01
C TYR A 203 31.75 8.53 -4.41
N GLN A 204 32.73 9.08 -5.14
CA GLN A 204 34.06 9.31 -4.58
C GLN A 204 34.02 10.32 -3.43
N ALA A 205 33.22 11.37 -3.56
CA ALA A 205 33.04 12.35 -2.50
C ALA A 205 32.36 11.72 -1.27
N LEU A 206 31.34 10.87 -1.48
CA LEU A 206 30.67 10.12 -0.41
C LEU A 206 31.65 9.19 0.31
N THR A 207 32.47 8.45 -0.44
CA THR A 207 33.50 7.55 0.12
C THR A 207 34.49 8.29 1.01
N MET A 208 34.94 9.47 0.57
CA MET A 208 35.85 10.30 1.38
C MET A 208 35.17 10.90 2.60
N ALA A 209 33.90 11.23 2.50
CA ALA A 209 33.13 11.78 3.63
C ALA A 209 32.80 10.72 4.68
N SER A 210 32.92 9.43 4.36
CA SER A 210 32.64 8.31 5.28
C SER A 210 33.84 7.85 6.11
N ILE A 211 35.03 8.48 5.92
CA ILE A 211 36.27 8.23 6.66
C ILE A 211 36.42 9.26 7.77
#